data_24871f73016a83fd094372a6113252c6
#
_entry.id   24871f73016a83fd094372a6113252c6
#
_cell.length_a   1.000
_cell.length_b   1.000
_cell.length_c   1.000
_cell.angle_alpha   90.00
_cell.angle_beta   90.00
_cell.angle_gamma   90.00
#
_symmetry.space_group_name_H-M   'P 1'
#
loop_
_entity.id
_entity.type
_entity.pdbx_description
1 polymer ?
#
loop_
_entity_poly.entity_id
_entity_poly.type
_entity_poly.pdbx_seq_one_letter_code
_entity_poly.pdbx_strand_id
1 'polypeptide(L)'
;MSKVVKYSKDVRTKMLEGVDELANTVKVTLGPKGRNVVLEKSYGAPLITNDGVTIAKEIEPEDKFANMGAKLVYEVANKTNDVAGDGTTTATVLAQAIMHNGIECVEKGANPVFLKEGMEKAAKLISEKLLEQSHEVSTAKDIAQVAAISSGSTEIGNYISQAMEKVGKDGVITVDESKGFETELEIAEGLEYDKGYMSPYMVSDRDKMISELDNPFILVTDQKISNIQEILPVLEKIVQTSKPLLIIADDIDNDALTTLIVNKLRGTFNVVATKAPSFGDSQKEMLNDIAIVTGAKFFTKELNMELKNADLTDLGSATKVVVKKDTTTIIHGKGDSNAIKERVSEIKAQVEKTTSDYDKKKLNERLAKIGSGIAILKVGAATESEMKEKKLRIEDALNATKAAVSEGIIMGGGAALAKIYRENKESLKDDNVDIQRGINCVFEAILLPLHQIAENAGFDGNEVVKKQLASQDGIGFDAKNGKCVDLIENSIVDPTKVTRYAVLNATSIASLFVTTEAGVVTKEEPTDKLANALSSMSAGGQGMY
;
A
#
# COMPACT_ATOMS: atom_id res chain seq x y z
N MET A 1 -18.88 30.29 -2.10
CA MET A 1 -19.17 29.44 -0.93
C MET A 1 -18.63 30.07 0.33
N SER A 2 -19.48 30.30 1.33
CA SER A 2 -19.07 30.82 2.64
C SER A 2 -18.30 29.78 3.44
N LYS A 3 -17.43 30.23 4.36
CA LYS A 3 -16.63 29.36 5.21
C LYS A 3 -17.07 29.49 6.65
N VAL A 4 -16.97 28.39 7.40
CA VAL A 4 -17.11 28.37 8.88
C VAL A 4 -15.75 28.09 9.47
N VAL A 5 -15.38 28.84 10.49
CA VAL A 5 -14.10 28.70 11.19
C VAL A 5 -14.40 28.38 12.66
N LYS A 6 -13.74 27.36 13.19
CA LYS A 6 -13.68 27.08 14.64
C LYS A 6 -12.24 27.18 15.10
N TYR A 7 -12.05 27.56 16.36
CA TYR A 7 -10.74 27.83 16.94
C TYR A 7 -10.51 26.99 18.20
N SER A 8 -9.24 26.87 18.56
CA SER A 8 -8.77 26.35 19.85
C SER A 8 -9.41 25.03 20.26
N LYS A 9 -9.96 24.97 21.45
CA LYS A 9 -10.59 23.76 22.01
C LYS A 9 -11.75 23.25 21.15
N ASP A 10 -12.60 24.14 20.64
CA ASP A 10 -13.82 23.76 19.91
C ASP A 10 -13.51 22.96 18.63
N VAL A 11 -12.47 23.34 17.91
CA VAL A 11 -12.07 22.61 16.69
C VAL A 11 -11.38 21.31 17.05
N ARG A 12 -10.47 21.32 18.05
CA ARG A 12 -9.74 20.11 18.47
C ARG A 12 -10.67 19.03 18.99
N THR A 13 -11.64 19.40 19.84
CA THR A 13 -12.64 18.45 20.35
C THR A 13 -13.46 17.82 19.22
N LYS A 14 -13.93 18.64 18.27
CA LYS A 14 -14.69 18.11 17.13
C LYS A 14 -13.86 17.20 16.22
N MET A 15 -12.62 17.55 15.96
CA MET A 15 -11.74 16.69 15.18
C MET A 15 -11.42 15.38 15.93
N LEU A 16 -11.23 15.40 17.26
CA LEU A 16 -11.05 14.18 18.06
C LEU A 16 -12.26 13.25 18.01
N GLU A 17 -13.50 13.78 17.96
CA GLU A 17 -14.69 12.95 17.78
C GLU A 17 -14.58 12.10 16.49
N GLY A 18 -14.11 12.69 15.39
CA GLY A 18 -13.91 11.96 14.14
C GLY A 18 -12.72 10.99 14.17
N VAL A 19 -11.63 11.36 14.85
CA VAL A 19 -10.50 10.45 15.13
C VAL A 19 -11.01 9.21 15.87
N ASP A 20 -11.85 9.40 16.89
CA ASP A 20 -12.38 8.32 17.71
C ASP A 20 -13.37 7.45 16.94
N GLU A 21 -14.24 8.03 16.15
CA GLU A 21 -15.20 7.29 15.33
C GLU A 21 -14.48 6.34 14.39
N LEU A 22 -13.47 6.83 13.65
CA LEU A 22 -12.68 6.00 12.75
C LEU A 22 -11.86 4.97 13.52
N ALA A 23 -11.06 5.40 14.49
CA ALA A 23 -10.12 4.51 15.17
C ALA A 23 -10.85 3.43 15.99
N ASN A 24 -11.99 3.74 16.63
CA ASN A 24 -12.79 2.76 17.37
C ASN A 24 -13.41 1.71 16.44
N THR A 25 -13.74 2.09 15.19
CA THR A 25 -14.26 1.15 14.19
C THR A 25 -13.15 0.22 13.68
N VAL A 26 -11.93 0.76 13.46
CA VAL A 26 -10.81 -0.01 12.92
C VAL A 26 -10.18 -0.92 13.99
N LYS A 27 -9.97 -0.45 15.22
CA LYS A 27 -9.20 -1.18 16.26
C LYS A 27 -9.78 -2.54 16.67
N VAL A 28 -11.08 -2.79 16.40
CA VAL A 28 -11.72 -4.09 16.70
C VAL A 28 -11.16 -5.22 15.88
N THR A 29 -10.46 -4.91 14.79
CA THR A 29 -9.84 -5.91 13.90
C THR A 29 -8.44 -6.33 14.34
N LEU A 30 -7.83 -5.64 15.33
CA LEU A 30 -6.44 -5.84 15.71
C LEU A 30 -6.21 -7.17 16.45
N GLY A 31 -5.18 -7.91 16.01
CA GLY A 31 -4.69 -9.11 16.68
C GLY A 31 -5.41 -10.40 16.29
N PRO A 32 -4.96 -11.57 16.83
CA PRO A 32 -5.41 -12.88 16.38
C PRO A 32 -6.87 -13.21 16.72
N LYS A 33 -7.52 -12.44 17.59
CA LYS A 33 -8.95 -12.50 17.90
C LYS A 33 -9.69 -11.22 17.48
N GLY A 34 -9.09 -10.44 16.58
CA GLY A 34 -9.75 -9.33 15.91
C GLY A 34 -11.00 -9.78 15.16
N ARG A 35 -11.97 -8.90 15.04
CA ARG A 35 -13.27 -9.17 14.40
C ARG A 35 -13.40 -8.39 13.10
N ASN A 36 -14.26 -8.87 12.22
CA ASN A 36 -14.54 -8.21 10.97
C ASN A 36 -15.49 -7.03 11.18
N VAL A 37 -15.39 -6.04 10.29
CA VAL A 37 -16.33 -4.94 10.12
C VAL A 37 -17.13 -5.20 8.84
N VAL A 38 -18.42 -4.85 8.84
CA VAL A 38 -19.29 -4.96 7.68
C VAL A 38 -19.50 -3.58 7.08
N LEU A 39 -19.13 -3.43 5.82
CA LEU A 39 -19.23 -2.18 5.07
C LEU A 39 -20.36 -2.28 4.05
N GLU A 40 -21.25 -1.29 4.04
CA GLU A 40 -22.28 -1.17 3.02
C GLU A 40 -21.64 -0.90 1.65
N LYS A 41 -22.18 -1.48 0.60
CA LYS A 41 -21.81 -1.16 -0.78
C LYS A 41 -23.03 -0.66 -1.53
N SER A 42 -22.83 0.34 -2.38
CA SER A 42 -23.92 0.92 -3.19
C SER A 42 -24.58 -0.11 -4.10
N TYR A 43 -23.88 -1.18 -4.49
CA TYR A 43 -24.37 -2.29 -5.28
C TYR A 43 -23.76 -3.61 -4.80
N GLY A 44 -24.55 -4.68 -4.78
CA GLY A 44 -24.09 -6.02 -4.41
C GLY A 44 -24.23 -6.32 -2.91
N ALA A 45 -23.52 -7.35 -2.45
CA ALA A 45 -23.50 -7.74 -1.04
C ALA A 45 -22.59 -6.81 -0.24
N PRO A 46 -22.88 -6.59 1.07
CA PRO A 46 -21.96 -5.88 1.95
C PRO A 46 -20.56 -6.52 1.97
N LEU A 47 -19.53 -5.70 2.07
CA LEU A 47 -18.17 -6.18 2.21
C LEU A 47 -17.89 -6.49 3.69
N ILE A 48 -17.46 -7.72 3.98
CA ILE A 48 -16.98 -8.14 5.30
C ILE A 48 -15.46 -8.16 5.24
N THR A 49 -14.81 -7.34 6.06
CA THR A 49 -13.36 -7.20 6.06
C THR A 49 -12.78 -6.90 7.44
N ASN A 50 -11.52 -7.25 7.64
CA ASN A 50 -10.70 -6.85 8.79
C ASN A 50 -9.52 -5.94 8.36
N ASP A 51 -9.42 -5.58 7.09
CA ASP A 51 -8.38 -4.68 6.61
C ASP A 51 -8.64 -3.25 7.07
N GLY A 52 -7.68 -2.71 7.86
CA GLY A 52 -7.80 -1.40 8.51
C GLY A 52 -7.90 -0.24 7.53
N VAL A 53 -7.17 -0.25 6.42
CA VAL A 53 -7.21 0.87 5.45
C VAL A 53 -8.52 0.87 4.67
N THR A 54 -9.04 -0.29 4.30
CA THR A 54 -10.35 -0.42 3.64
C THR A 54 -11.48 0.10 4.54
N ILE A 55 -11.45 -0.26 5.83
CA ILE A 55 -12.43 0.24 6.81
C ILE A 55 -12.28 1.75 6.99
N ALA A 56 -11.07 2.24 7.20
CA ALA A 56 -10.80 3.65 7.45
C ALA A 56 -11.26 4.56 6.29
N LYS A 57 -11.21 4.06 5.06
CA LYS A 57 -11.65 4.79 3.86
C LYS A 57 -13.15 5.04 3.83
N GLU A 58 -13.96 4.15 4.41
CA GLU A 58 -15.42 4.23 4.38
C GLU A 58 -15.99 5.06 5.55
N ILE A 59 -15.17 5.49 6.51
CA ILE A 59 -15.63 6.26 7.66
C ILE A 59 -15.59 7.76 7.33
N GLU A 60 -16.76 8.33 7.08
CA GLU A 60 -16.97 9.74 6.80
C GLU A 60 -18.02 10.34 7.76
N PRO A 61 -17.61 10.89 8.93
CA PRO A 61 -18.52 11.57 9.85
C PRO A 61 -19.30 12.71 9.21
N GLU A 62 -20.58 12.89 9.57
CA GLU A 62 -21.45 13.96 9.06
C GLU A 62 -20.93 15.36 9.41
N ASP A 63 -20.42 15.56 10.64
CA ASP A 63 -19.80 16.83 11.02
C ASP A 63 -18.49 17.04 10.26
N LYS A 64 -18.42 18.14 9.50
CA LYS A 64 -17.25 18.44 8.65
C LYS A 64 -15.94 18.60 9.43
N PHE A 65 -15.99 19.06 10.69
CA PHE A 65 -14.80 19.16 11.51
C PHE A 65 -14.39 17.77 12.05
N ALA A 66 -15.36 16.95 12.43
CA ALA A 66 -15.09 15.55 12.77
C ALA A 66 -14.52 14.80 11.58
N ASN A 67 -15.07 14.99 10.39
CA ASN A 67 -14.57 14.38 9.15
C ASN A 67 -13.12 14.78 8.83
N MET A 68 -12.69 16.03 9.16
CA MET A 68 -11.28 16.42 9.05
C MET A 68 -10.40 15.57 9.97
N GLY A 69 -10.83 15.29 11.20
CA GLY A 69 -10.12 14.43 12.13
C GLY A 69 -10.02 12.98 11.63
N ALA A 70 -11.13 12.42 11.15
CA ALA A 70 -11.16 11.09 10.55
C ALA A 70 -10.21 11.00 9.34
N LYS A 71 -10.22 12.00 8.44
CA LYS A 71 -9.32 12.04 7.27
C LYS A 71 -7.84 12.09 7.63
N LEU A 72 -7.46 12.72 8.74
CA LEU A 72 -6.07 12.69 9.21
C LEU A 72 -5.66 11.28 9.67
N VAL A 73 -6.53 10.55 10.36
CA VAL A 73 -6.25 9.16 10.75
C VAL A 73 -6.26 8.23 9.54
N TYR A 74 -7.18 8.43 8.60
CA TYR A 74 -7.14 7.71 7.32
C TYR A 74 -5.81 7.92 6.58
N GLU A 75 -5.26 9.15 6.59
CA GLU A 75 -3.94 9.43 5.97
C GLU A 75 -2.82 8.63 6.65
N VAL A 76 -2.87 8.43 7.97
CA VAL A 76 -1.91 7.57 8.70
C VAL A 76 -2.01 6.12 8.20
N ALA A 77 -3.22 5.56 8.14
CA ALA A 77 -3.44 4.20 7.66
C ALA A 77 -2.96 4.04 6.20
N ASN A 78 -3.34 4.96 5.33
CA ASN A 78 -2.98 4.93 3.91
C ASN A 78 -1.47 5.04 3.69
N LYS A 79 -0.78 5.97 4.36
CA LYS A 79 0.70 6.08 4.26
C LYS A 79 1.42 4.83 4.77
N THR A 80 0.88 4.20 5.82
CA THR A 80 1.46 2.97 6.35
C THR A 80 1.27 1.82 5.36
N ASN A 81 0.11 1.73 4.73
CA ASN A 81 -0.16 0.79 3.65
C ASN A 81 0.78 1.01 2.45
N ASP A 82 0.96 2.26 1.99
CA ASP A 82 1.82 2.59 0.84
C ASP A 82 3.28 2.15 1.05
N VAL A 83 3.81 2.25 2.28
CA VAL A 83 5.24 1.99 2.56
C VAL A 83 5.50 0.56 3.02
N ALA A 84 4.62 0.00 3.85
CA ALA A 84 4.82 -1.29 4.48
C ALA A 84 3.84 -2.37 3.99
N GLY A 85 2.72 -1.97 3.39
CA GLY A 85 1.68 -2.87 2.87
C GLY A 85 0.86 -3.58 3.94
N ASP A 86 1.11 -3.28 5.22
CA ASP A 86 0.45 -3.86 6.39
C ASP A 86 0.59 -2.90 7.59
N GLY A 87 -0.04 -3.23 8.74
CA GLY A 87 0.05 -2.48 10.00
C GLY A 87 -0.84 -1.24 10.08
N THR A 88 -1.80 -1.10 9.18
CA THR A 88 -2.73 0.02 9.10
C THR A 88 -3.56 0.19 10.36
N THR A 89 -4.02 -0.90 10.95
CA THR A 89 -4.76 -0.92 12.22
C THR A 89 -3.87 -0.49 13.40
N THR A 90 -2.64 -1.00 13.47
CA THR A 90 -1.68 -0.60 14.53
C THR A 90 -1.37 0.89 14.43
N ALA A 91 -1.14 1.41 13.23
CA ALA A 91 -0.87 2.83 12.99
C ALA A 91 -2.07 3.70 13.40
N THR A 92 -3.29 3.25 13.14
CA THR A 92 -4.54 3.93 13.54
C THR A 92 -4.68 4.01 15.06
N VAL A 93 -4.43 2.90 15.78
CA VAL A 93 -4.46 2.84 17.24
C VAL A 93 -3.42 3.77 17.86
N LEU A 94 -2.19 3.76 17.32
CA LEU A 94 -1.12 4.65 17.77
C LEU A 94 -1.47 6.12 17.52
N ALA A 95 -2.01 6.46 16.35
CA ALA A 95 -2.40 7.82 16.03
C ALA A 95 -3.47 8.35 16.98
N GLN A 96 -4.52 7.58 17.24
CA GLN A 96 -5.55 7.92 18.22
C GLN A 96 -4.92 8.22 19.59
N ALA A 97 -4.09 7.32 20.10
CA ALA A 97 -3.47 7.45 21.41
C ALA A 97 -2.56 8.68 21.52
N ILE A 98 -1.69 8.90 20.51
CA ILE A 98 -0.78 10.05 20.50
C ILE A 98 -1.56 11.37 20.41
N MET A 99 -2.63 11.43 19.60
CA MET A 99 -3.48 12.61 19.46
C MET A 99 -4.18 12.93 20.80
N HIS A 100 -4.75 11.94 21.47
CA HIS A 100 -5.38 12.14 22.78
C HIS A 100 -4.38 12.63 23.82
N ASN A 101 -3.26 11.93 23.99
CA ASN A 101 -2.22 12.32 24.94
C ASN A 101 -1.70 13.74 24.67
N GLY A 102 -1.50 14.06 23.36
CA GLY A 102 -1.02 15.38 22.95
C GLY A 102 -2.01 16.50 23.24
N ILE A 103 -3.29 16.32 22.92
CA ILE A 103 -4.32 17.34 23.18
C ILE A 103 -4.53 17.52 24.68
N GLU A 104 -4.48 16.46 25.49
CA GLU A 104 -4.53 16.57 26.94
C GLU A 104 -3.38 17.44 27.47
N CYS A 105 -2.17 17.30 26.95
CA CYS A 105 -1.04 18.15 27.30
C CYS A 105 -1.26 19.61 26.88
N VAL A 106 -1.78 19.85 25.68
CA VAL A 106 -2.09 21.22 25.19
C VAL A 106 -3.16 21.87 26.06
N GLU A 107 -4.22 21.15 26.46
CA GLU A 107 -5.27 21.65 27.34
C GLU A 107 -4.74 21.98 28.76
N LYS A 108 -3.69 21.29 29.19
CA LYS A 108 -2.96 21.59 30.43
C LYS A 108 -1.92 22.71 30.26
N GLY A 109 -1.89 23.39 29.13
CA GLY A 109 -1.07 24.57 28.85
C GLY A 109 0.33 24.30 28.31
N ALA A 110 0.60 23.10 27.79
CA ALA A 110 1.85 22.81 27.09
C ALA A 110 1.93 23.58 25.77
N ASN A 111 3.13 24.04 25.40
CA ASN A 111 3.36 24.65 24.10
C ASN A 111 3.34 23.58 23.00
N PRO A 112 2.41 23.66 22.01
CA PRO A 112 2.25 22.63 20.98
C PRO A 112 3.50 22.43 20.10
N VAL A 113 4.30 23.48 19.90
CA VAL A 113 5.51 23.41 19.06
C VAL A 113 6.60 22.57 19.74
N PHE A 114 6.84 22.80 21.04
CA PHE A 114 7.78 21.99 21.82
C PHE A 114 7.27 20.57 22.06
N LEU A 115 5.95 20.41 22.23
CA LEU A 115 5.33 19.09 22.33
C LEU A 115 5.58 18.27 21.07
N LYS A 116 5.38 18.86 19.89
CA LYS A 116 5.70 18.26 18.59
C LYS A 116 7.16 17.82 18.51
N GLU A 117 8.10 18.69 18.88
CA GLU A 117 9.54 18.36 18.89
C GLU A 117 9.83 17.13 19.76
N GLY A 118 9.22 17.05 20.94
CA GLY A 118 9.34 15.89 21.82
C GLY A 118 8.79 14.61 21.22
N MET A 119 7.62 14.68 20.56
CA MET A 119 7.03 13.54 19.86
C MET A 119 7.94 13.02 18.76
N GLU A 120 8.53 13.91 17.95
CA GLU A 120 9.44 13.56 16.86
C GLU A 120 10.74 12.92 17.39
N LYS A 121 11.30 13.44 18.49
CA LYS A 121 12.47 12.84 19.18
C LYS A 121 12.18 11.41 19.65
N ALA A 122 11.04 11.17 20.25
CA ALA A 122 10.63 9.85 20.73
C ALA A 122 10.43 8.86 19.57
N ALA A 123 9.71 9.26 18.53
CA ALA A 123 9.46 8.41 17.36
C ALA A 123 10.75 7.99 16.65
N LYS A 124 11.71 8.91 16.54
CA LYS A 124 13.03 8.63 15.97
C LYS A 124 13.77 7.58 16.80
N LEU A 125 13.85 7.76 18.12
CA LEU A 125 14.51 6.79 19.02
C LEU A 125 13.83 5.41 18.93
N ILE A 126 12.50 5.37 18.98
CA ILE A 126 11.75 4.12 18.91
C ILE A 126 12.03 3.42 17.57
N SER A 127 12.06 4.17 16.47
CA SER A 127 12.39 3.63 15.13
C SER A 127 13.79 3.01 15.09
N GLU A 128 14.80 3.68 15.68
CA GLU A 128 16.17 3.17 15.77
C GLU A 128 16.23 1.90 16.63
N LYS A 129 15.54 1.89 17.79
CA LYS A 129 15.52 0.73 18.69
C LYS A 129 14.76 -0.47 18.12
N LEU A 130 13.75 -0.26 17.26
CA LEU A 130 13.11 -1.35 16.52
C LEU A 130 14.05 -2.01 15.53
N LEU A 131 14.90 -1.23 14.83
CA LEU A 131 15.92 -1.77 13.93
C LEU A 131 17.02 -2.54 14.69
N GLU A 132 17.44 -2.04 15.86
CA GLU A 132 18.42 -2.73 16.70
C GLU A 132 17.92 -4.09 17.24
N GLN A 133 16.61 -4.23 17.45
CA GLN A 133 15.99 -5.48 17.91
C GLN A 133 15.63 -6.44 16.78
N SER A 134 15.85 -6.03 15.53
CA SER A 134 15.41 -6.80 14.38
C SER A 134 16.28 -8.05 14.15
N HIS A 135 15.62 -9.17 13.85
CA HIS A 135 16.23 -10.43 13.44
C HIS A 135 16.05 -10.64 11.94
N GLU A 136 17.13 -10.92 11.23
CA GLU A 136 17.08 -11.12 9.78
C GLU A 136 16.26 -12.36 9.39
N VAL A 137 15.44 -12.22 8.36
CA VAL A 137 14.68 -13.30 7.72
C VAL A 137 15.42 -13.75 6.47
N SER A 138 16.11 -14.89 6.56
CA SER A 138 16.99 -15.34 5.48
C SER A 138 16.63 -16.68 4.87
N THR A 139 15.97 -17.58 5.62
CA THR A 139 15.64 -18.93 5.15
C THR A 139 14.22 -19.01 4.60
N ALA A 140 14.00 -19.97 3.68
CA ALA A 140 12.65 -20.27 3.16
C ALA A 140 11.66 -20.65 4.29
N LYS A 141 12.17 -21.28 5.37
CA LYS A 141 11.38 -21.62 6.54
C LYS A 141 10.91 -20.36 7.29
N ASP A 142 11.80 -19.39 7.50
CA ASP A 142 11.45 -18.14 8.17
C ASP A 142 10.42 -17.37 7.35
N ILE A 143 10.60 -17.30 6.02
CA ILE A 143 9.65 -16.70 5.10
C ILE A 143 8.27 -17.35 5.19
N ALA A 144 8.21 -18.70 5.13
CA ALA A 144 6.95 -19.43 5.26
C ALA A 144 6.27 -19.17 6.61
N GLN A 145 7.05 -19.02 7.66
CA GLN A 145 6.59 -18.81 9.02
C GLN A 145 5.95 -17.41 9.18
N VAL A 146 6.63 -16.36 8.69
CA VAL A 146 6.09 -14.98 8.67
C VAL A 146 4.79 -14.92 7.86
N ALA A 147 4.79 -15.49 6.67
CA ALA A 147 3.63 -15.51 5.79
C ALA A 147 2.45 -16.31 6.39
N ALA A 148 2.73 -17.42 7.07
CA ALA A 148 1.71 -18.22 7.75
C ALA A 148 1.07 -17.48 8.93
N ILE A 149 1.84 -16.69 9.67
CA ILE A 149 1.33 -15.87 10.78
C ILE A 149 0.41 -14.79 10.25
N SER A 150 0.88 -14.01 9.27
CA SER A 150 0.12 -12.90 8.70
C SER A 150 -1.17 -13.38 8.02
N SER A 151 -1.13 -14.50 7.27
CA SER A 151 -2.31 -15.06 6.61
C SER A 151 -3.22 -15.89 7.52
N GLY A 152 -2.75 -16.29 8.72
CA GLY A 152 -3.42 -17.27 9.57
C GLY A 152 -3.50 -18.69 8.97
N SER A 153 -2.72 -19.00 7.91
CA SER A 153 -2.74 -20.24 7.17
C SER A 153 -1.34 -20.73 6.82
N THR A 154 -0.98 -21.92 7.28
CA THR A 154 0.30 -22.58 6.94
C THR A 154 0.40 -22.88 5.43
N GLU A 155 -0.71 -23.18 4.80
CA GLU A 155 -0.78 -23.46 3.37
C GLU A 155 -0.41 -22.21 2.55
N ILE A 156 -1.01 -21.06 2.86
CA ILE A 156 -0.69 -19.77 2.23
C ILE A 156 0.78 -19.40 2.48
N GLY A 157 1.27 -19.60 3.70
CA GLY A 157 2.67 -19.38 4.05
C GLY A 157 3.63 -20.17 3.16
N ASN A 158 3.32 -21.43 2.91
CA ASN A 158 4.12 -22.29 2.03
C ASN A 158 4.08 -21.81 0.57
N TYR A 159 2.91 -21.39 0.04
CA TYR A 159 2.82 -20.84 -1.32
C TYR A 159 3.64 -19.56 -1.49
N ILE A 160 3.59 -18.65 -0.52
CA ILE A 160 4.38 -17.40 -0.55
C ILE A 160 5.88 -17.71 -0.51
N SER A 161 6.30 -18.62 0.37
CA SER A 161 7.70 -19.04 0.46
C SER A 161 8.20 -19.69 -0.84
N GLN A 162 7.43 -20.59 -1.42
CA GLN A 162 7.75 -21.22 -2.70
C GLN A 162 7.78 -20.19 -3.85
N ALA A 163 6.87 -19.22 -3.86
CA ALA A 163 6.88 -18.14 -4.80
C ALA A 163 8.17 -17.32 -4.71
N MET A 164 8.55 -16.90 -3.49
CA MET A 164 9.79 -16.14 -3.26
C MET A 164 11.06 -16.93 -3.57
N GLU A 165 11.07 -18.23 -3.33
CA GLU A 165 12.19 -19.11 -3.71
C GLU A 165 12.38 -19.16 -5.24
N LYS A 166 11.27 -19.21 -6.00
CA LYS A 166 11.31 -19.30 -7.46
C LYS A 166 11.66 -17.99 -8.15
N VAL A 167 11.09 -16.86 -7.68
CA VAL A 167 11.31 -15.55 -8.31
C VAL A 167 12.37 -14.69 -7.62
N GLY A 168 12.90 -15.14 -6.47
CA GLY A 168 13.85 -14.41 -5.65
C GLY A 168 13.18 -13.45 -4.66
N LYS A 169 13.99 -12.92 -3.71
CA LYS A 169 13.51 -12.03 -2.64
C LYS A 169 12.89 -10.73 -3.18
N ASP A 170 13.44 -10.20 -4.27
CA ASP A 170 12.98 -8.98 -4.96
C ASP A 170 12.06 -9.30 -6.14
N GLY A 171 11.69 -10.57 -6.32
CA GLY A 171 10.84 -11.02 -7.41
C GLY A 171 9.41 -10.55 -7.29
N VAL A 172 8.74 -10.46 -8.43
CA VAL A 172 7.34 -10.03 -8.51
C VAL A 172 6.43 -11.19 -8.18
N ILE A 173 5.58 -11.01 -7.19
CA ILE A 173 4.53 -11.95 -6.81
C ILE A 173 3.21 -11.20 -6.88
N THR A 174 2.27 -11.70 -7.68
CA THR A 174 0.91 -11.16 -7.84
C THR A 174 -0.13 -12.14 -7.32
N VAL A 175 -1.27 -11.62 -6.91
CA VAL A 175 -2.42 -12.43 -6.46
C VAL A 175 -3.55 -12.23 -7.46
N ASP A 176 -4.04 -13.32 -8.04
CA ASP A 176 -5.12 -13.29 -9.02
C ASP A 176 -6.24 -14.29 -8.64
N GLU A 177 -7.38 -14.19 -9.26
CA GLU A 177 -8.54 -15.04 -9.01
C GLU A 177 -8.44 -16.33 -9.83
N SER A 178 -8.66 -17.48 -9.19
CA SER A 178 -8.81 -18.76 -9.86
C SER A 178 -10.27 -19.00 -10.24
N LYS A 179 -10.49 -19.72 -11.32
CA LYS A 179 -11.83 -20.25 -11.64
C LYS A 179 -12.14 -21.54 -10.91
N GLY A 180 -11.15 -22.10 -10.21
CA GLY A 180 -11.25 -23.33 -9.41
C GLY A 180 -11.47 -23.05 -7.92
N PHE A 181 -11.59 -24.13 -7.15
CA PHE A 181 -11.77 -24.05 -5.70
C PHE A 181 -10.43 -24.02 -4.94
N GLU A 182 -9.37 -24.47 -5.56
CA GLU A 182 -8.04 -24.59 -4.96
C GLU A 182 -7.16 -23.38 -5.29
N THR A 183 -6.25 -23.07 -4.38
CA THR A 183 -5.23 -22.04 -4.60
C THR A 183 -4.01 -22.69 -5.26
N GLU A 184 -3.49 -22.07 -6.31
CA GLU A 184 -2.38 -22.58 -7.11
C GLU A 184 -1.28 -21.53 -7.28
N LEU A 185 -0.03 -22.00 -7.37
CA LEU A 185 1.13 -21.16 -7.70
C LEU A 185 1.54 -21.41 -9.14
N GLU A 186 1.45 -20.37 -9.97
CA GLU A 186 1.92 -20.37 -11.36
C GLU A 186 3.15 -19.46 -11.50
N ILE A 187 4.11 -19.86 -12.33
CA ILE A 187 5.23 -18.99 -12.72
C ILE A 187 5.03 -18.57 -14.18
N ALA A 188 4.97 -17.28 -14.40
CA ALA A 188 4.73 -16.67 -15.69
C ALA A 188 5.95 -15.89 -16.18
N GLU A 189 6.17 -15.89 -17.48
CA GLU A 189 7.08 -14.92 -18.09
C GLU A 189 6.48 -13.51 -17.99
N GLY A 190 7.30 -12.52 -17.63
CA GLY A 190 6.83 -11.16 -17.48
C GLY A 190 7.84 -10.28 -16.76
N LEU A 191 7.51 -9.02 -16.61
CA LEU A 191 8.36 -8.04 -15.93
C LEU A 191 7.54 -6.97 -15.21
N GLU A 192 8.17 -6.34 -14.21
CA GLU A 192 7.63 -5.15 -13.54
C GLU A 192 8.62 -3.98 -13.66
N TYR A 193 8.09 -2.76 -13.83
CA TYR A 193 8.88 -1.53 -13.82
C TYR A 193 8.25 -0.45 -12.94
N ASP A 194 9.11 0.45 -12.43
CA ASP A 194 8.78 1.44 -11.40
C ASP A 194 8.18 2.72 -12.01
N LYS A 195 7.13 2.60 -12.79
CA LYS A 195 6.28 3.69 -13.27
C LYS A 195 4.84 3.21 -13.32
N GLY A 196 3.94 3.99 -12.74
CA GLY A 196 2.51 3.73 -12.76
C GLY A 196 1.75 4.61 -13.76
N TYR A 197 0.43 4.66 -13.60
CA TYR A 197 -0.43 5.43 -14.49
C TYR A 197 -0.13 6.93 -14.44
N MET A 198 -0.19 7.61 -15.57
CA MET A 198 0.04 9.06 -15.68
C MET A 198 -1.09 9.89 -15.09
N SER A 199 -2.27 9.32 -14.90
CA SER A 199 -3.43 10.00 -14.31
C SER A 199 -4.31 9.04 -13.52
N PRO A 200 -4.79 9.45 -12.31
CA PRO A 200 -5.76 8.67 -11.53
C PRO A 200 -7.08 8.38 -12.27
N TYR A 201 -7.44 9.19 -13.27
CA TYR A 201 -8.62 8.95 -14.11
C TYR A 201 -8.47 7.74 -15.05
N MET A 202 -7.28 7.15 -15.12
CA MET A 202 -7.02 5.94 -15.90
C MET A 202 -7.23 4.64 -15.11
N VAL A 203 -7.56 4.71 -13.82
CA VAL A 203 -7.83 3.51 -13.02
C VAL A 203 -9.16 2.85 -13.41
N SER A 204 -9.19 1.53 -13.39
CA SER A 204 -10.41 0.73 -13.58
C SER A 204 -11.05 0.34 -12.24
N ASP A 205 -10.25 0.04 -11.24
CA ASP A 205 -10.68 -0.21 -9.87
C ASP A 205 -10.31 1.00 -9.00
N ARG A 206 -11.32 1.80 -8.65
CA ARG A 206 -11.13 3.02 -7.84
C ARG A 206 -10.89 2.72 -6.37
N ASP A 207 -11.29 1.57 -5.89
CA ASP A 207 -11.11 1.20 -4.49
C ASP A 207 -9.66 0.82 -4.23
N LYS A 208 -9.07 0.06 -5.13
CA LYS A 208 -7.66 -0.34 -5.07
C LYS A 208 -6.71 0.65 -5.76
N MET A 209 -7.24 1.67 -6.46
CA MET A 209 -6.45 2.61 -7.27
C MET A 209 -5.53 1.90 -8.27
N ILE A 210 -6.05 0.87 -8.96
CA ILE A 210 -5.33 0.09 -9.96
C ILE A 210 -6.07 0.07 -11.30
N SER A 211 -5.35 -0.21 -12.37
CA SER A 211 -5.93 -0.50 -13.67
C SER A 211 -5.47 -1.86 -14.16
N GLU A 212 -6.42 -2.75 -14.39
CA GLU A 212 -6.18 -4.07 -14.98
C GLU A 212 -6.60 -4.05 -16.45
N LEU A 213 -5.71 -4.56 -17.31
CA LEU A 213 -5.91 -4.66 -18.75
C LEU A 213 -5.74 -6.13 -19.16
N ASP A 214 -6.82 -6.74 -19.62
CA ASP A 214 -6.81 -8.13 -20.11
C ASP A 214 -6.51 -8.18 -21.61
N ASN A 215 -5.53 -8.97 -21.99
CA ASN A 215 -5.07 -9.13 -23.38
C ASN A 215 -4.82 -7.79 -24.12
N PRO A 216 -4.11 -6.82 -23.49
CA PRO A 216 -3.90 -5.51 -24.08
C PRO A 216 -2.93 -5.55 -25.27
N PHE A 217 -3.08 -4.54 -26.15
CA PHE A 217 -1.99 -4.07 -26.98
C PHE A 217 -1.04 -3.21 -26.16
N ILE A 218 0.26 -3.22 -26.52
CA ILE A 218 1.31 -2.47 -25.82
C ILE A 218 2.12 -1.68 -26.84
N LEU A 219 2.08 -0.36 -26.75
CA LEU A 219 2.91 0.56 -27.53
C LEU A 219 4.12 0.97 -26.70
N VAL A 220 5.33 0.78 -27.22
CA VAL A 220 6.59 1.08 -26.52
C VAL A 220 7.39 2.13 -27.32
N THR A 221 7.69 3.27 -26.70
CA THR A 221 8.45 4.34 -27.35
C THR A 221 9.29 5.16 -26.35
N ASP A 222 10.44 5.67 -26.80
CA ASP A 222 11.25 6.69 -26.10
C ASP A 222 10.86 8.12 -26.51
N GLN A 223 9.79 8.26 -27.29
CA GLN A 223 9.35 9.56 -27.77
C GLN A 223 8.34 10.17 -26.80
N LYS A 224 8.36 11.48 -26.69
CA LYS A 224 7.29 12.24 -26.09
C LYS A 224 6.14 12.37 -27.10
N ILE A 225 4.93 12.04 -26.66
CA ILE A 225 3.70 12.20 -27.46
C ILE A 225 3.13 13.58 -27.17
N SER A 226 3.36 14.52 -28.07
CA SER A 226 2.92 15.91 -27.89
C SER A 226 1.51 16.15 -28.39
N ASN A 227 1.09 15.41 -29.44
CA ASN A 227 -0.23 15.54 -30.02
C ASN A 227 -0.85 14.14 -30.26
N ILE A 228 -2.15 14.02 -30.00
CA ILE A 228 -2.89 12.77 -30.23
C ILE A 228 -2.85 12.32 -31.71
N GLN A 229 -2.67 13.25 -32.65
CA GLN A 229 -2.54 12.98 -34.07
C GLN A 229 -1.34 12.08 -34.41
N GLU A 230 -0.31 12.09 -33.55
CA GLU A 230 0.88 11.25 -33.74
C GLU A 230 0.59 9.76 -33.59
N ILE A 231 -0.43 9.39 -32.83
CA ILE A 231 -0.81 8.02 -32.57
C ILE A 231 -2.25 7.70 -33.07
N LEU A 232 -2.95 8.68 -33.62
CA LEU A 232 -4.34 8.52 -34.05
C LEU A 232 -4.54 7.35 -35.02
N PRO A 233 -3.69 7.12 -36.05
CA PRO A 233 -3.90 6.02 -36.99
C PRO A 233 -3.89 4.63 -36.34
N VAL A 234 -3.05 4.43 -35.32
CA VAL A 234 -3.01 3.15 -34.59
C VAL A 234 -4.16 3.06 -33.58
N LEU A 235 -4.56 4.18 -32.94
CA LEU A 235 -5.72 4.20 -32.03
C LEU A 235 -7.01 3.81 -32.76
N GLU A 236 -7.27 4.34 -33.95
CA GLU A 236 -8.44 4.00 -34.76
C GLU A 236 -8.54 2.50 -35.06
N LYS A 237 -7.40 1.86 -35.35
CA LYS A 237 -7.33 0.41 -35.56
C LYS A 237 -7.59 -0.39 -34.26
N ILE A 238 -7.04 0.07 -33.13
CA ILE A 238 -7.23 -0.58 -31.82
C ILE A 238 -8.69 -0.51 -31.39
N VAL A 239 -9.36 0.64 -31.54
CA VAL A 239 -10.78 0.81 -31.21
C VAL A 239 -11.66 -0.23 -31.92
N GLN A 240 -11.35 -0.56 -33.19
CA GLN A 240 -12.09 -1.58 -33.94
C GLN A 240 -11.94 -3.00 -33.36
N THR A 241 -10.85 -3.25 -32.59
CA THR A 241 -10.61 -4.57 -31.99
C THR A 241 -11.26 -4.74 -30.62
N SER A 242 -11.75 -3.66 -30.01
CA SER A 242 -12.27 -3.60 -28.63
C SER A 242 -11.25 -4.06 -27.55
N LYS A 243 -9.96 -4.20 -27.89
CA LYS A 243 -8.91 -4.56 -26.93
C LYS A 243 -8.39 -3.32 -26.20
N PRO A 244 -7.99 -3.45 -24.92
CA PRO A 244 -7.35 -2.37 -24.20
C PRO A 244 -5.94 -2.06 -24.74
N LEU A 245 -5.44 -0.86 -24.44
CA LEU A 245 -4.12 -0.39 -24.83
C LEU A 245 -3.33 0.08 -23.62
N LEU A 246 -2.09 -0.38 -23.49
CA LEU A 246 -1.05 0.22 -22.67
C LEU A 246 -0.13 1.06 -23.55
N ILE A 247 0.07 2.32 -23.19
CA ILE A 247 1.07 3.21 -23.82
C ILE A 247 2.22 3.41 -22.85
N ILE A 248 3.44 3.07 -23.28
CA ILE A 248 4.68 3.32 -22.54
C ILE A 248 5.49 4.33 -23.36
N ALA A 249 5.57 5.58 -22.88
CA ALA A 249 6.22 6.68 -23.58
C ALA A 249 7.12 7.48 -22.62
N ASP A 250 8.09 8.22 -23.16
CA ASP A 250 8.92 9.11 -22.33
C ASP A 250 8.04 10.13 -21.57
N ASP A 251 7.13 10.79 -22.28
CA ASP A 251 6.10 11.65 -21.71
C ASP A 251 4.90 11.77 -22.65
N ILE A 252 3.76 12.26 -22.12
CA ILE A 252 2.58 12.60 -22.93
C ILE A 252 2.10 14.00 -22.49
N ASP A 253 2.01 14.91 -23.44
CA ASP A 253 1.54 16.26 -23.14
C ASP A 253 0.07 16.28 -22.72
N ASN A 254 -0.29 17.27 -21.89
CA ASN A 254 -1.60 17.36 -21.25
C ASN A 254 -2.79 17.28 -22.23
N ASP A 255 -2.68 17.86 -23.43
CA ASP A 255 -3.75 17.84 -24.43
C ASP A 255 -3.99 16.44 -24.99
N ALA A 256 -2.91 15.72 -25.31
CA ALA A 256 -2.98 14.31 -25.74
C ALA A 256 -3.49 13.41 -24.61
N LEU A 257 -2.94 13.58 -23.39
CA LEU A 257 -3.36 12.82 -22.21
C LEU A 257 -4.84 13.04 -21.87
N THR A 258 -5.30 14.28 -21.89
CA THR A 258 -6.71 14.63 -21.65
C THR A 258 -7.63 13.97 -22.69
N THR A 259 -7.21 13.95 -23.96
CA THR A 259 -7.98 13.27 -25.01
C THR A 259 -8.11 11.78 -24.75
N LEU A 260 -7.04 11.10 -24.32
CA LEU A 260 -7.06 9.68 -23.95
C LEU A 260 -8.00 9.44 -22.75
N ILE A 261 -7.90 10.26 -21.71
CA ILE A 261 -8.73 10.16 -20.51
C ILE A 261 -10.22 10.34 -20.84
N VAL A 262 -10.58 11.36 -21.63
CA VAL A 262 -11.97 11.62 -22.02
C VAL A 262 -12.56 10.43 -22.79
N ASN A 263 -11.81 9.83 -23.71
CA ASN A 263 -12.28 8.67 -24.45
C ASN A 263 -12.43 7.43 -23.56
N LYS A 264 -11.53 7.22 -22.59
CA LYS A 264 -11.68 6.16 -21.59
C LYS A 264 -12.92 6.36 -20.73
N LEU A 265 -13.14 7.56 -20.21
CA LEU A 265 -14.30 7.88 -19.36
C LEU A 265 -15.64 7.76 -20.12
N ARG A 266 -15.64 8.00 -21.43
CA ARG A 266 -16.80 7.77 -22.32
C ARG A 266 -17.00 6.30 -22.68
N GLY A 267 -16.08 5.41 -22.29
CA GLY A 267 -16.15 3.99 -22.64
C GLY A 267 -15.83 3.71 -24.11
N THR A 268 -15.27 4.65 -24.86
CA THR A 268 -14.93 4.48 -26.28
C THR A 268 -13.84 3.41 -26.45
N PHE A 269 -12.80 3.44 -25.60
CA PHE A 269 -11.82 2.38 -25.48
C PHE A 269 -11.07 2.43 -24.15
N ASN A 270 -10.59 1.28 -23.68
CA ASN A 270 -9.84 1.20 -22.44
C ASN A 270 -8.34 1.43 -22.70
N VAL A 271 -7.80 2.52 -22.18
CA VAL A 271 -6.40 2.91 -22.32
C VAL A 271 -5.78 3.27 -21.00
N VAL A 272 -4.52 2.88 -20.80
CA VAL A 272 -3.67 3.37 -19.72
C VAL A 272 -2.35 3.82 -20.32
N ALA A 273 -1.86 4.96 -19.83
CA ALA A 273 -0.56 5.49 -20.21
C ALA A 273 0.36 5.53 -18.97
N THR A 274 1.60 5.12 -19.18
CA THR A 274 2.67 5.15 -18.18
C THR A 274 3.90 5.83 -18.75
N LYS A 275 4.72 6.43 -17.87
CA LYS A 275 6.04 6.92 -18.29
C LYS A 275 7.00 5.76 -18.49
N ALA A 276 7.94 5.95 -19.40
CA ALA A 276 9.07 5.04 -19.57
C ALA A 276 9.89 4.95 -18.29
N PRO A 277 10.34 3.73 -17.88
CA PRO A 277 11.17 3.56 -16.70
C PRO A 277 12.58 4.10 -16.91
N SER A 278 13.22 4.55 -15.81
CA SER A 278 14.59 5.06 -15.82
C SER A 278 14.77 6.35 -16.63
N PHE A 279 16.01 6.71 -17.00
CA PHE A 279 16.36 7.93 -17.76
C PHE A 279 17.57 7.65 -18.66
N GLY A 280 17.71 8.41 -19.76
CA GLY A 280 18.85 8.35 -20.69
C GLY A 280 19.02 6.97 -21.32
N ASP A 281 20.27 6.49 -21.42
CA ASP A 281 20.57 5.19 -22.05
C ASP A 281 19.94 4.01 -21.30
N SER A 282 19.86 4.10 -19.96
CA SER A 282 19.19 3.10 -19.14
C SER A 282 17.70 2.98 -19.45
N GLN A 283 17.04 4.08 -19.84
CA GLN A 283 15.63 4.09 -20.26
C GLN A 283 15.45 3.30 -21.57
N LYS A 284 16.31 3.56 -22.56
CA LYS A 284 16.25 2.87 -23.86
C LYS A 284 16.46 1.37 -23.71
N GLU A 285 17.42 1.00 -22.87
CA GLU A 285 17.71 -0.39 -22.58
C GLU A 285 16.51 -1.10 -21.93
N MET A 286 15.85 -0.44 -20.94
CA MET A 286 14.65 -0.99 -20.30
C MET A 286 13.44 -1.03 -21.25
N LEU A 287 13.26 -0.03 -22.10
CA LEU A 287 12.21 -0.03 -23.14
C LEU A 287 12.42 -1.16 -24.15
N ASN A 288 13.68 -1.42 -24.54
CA ASN A 288 14.02 -2.54 -25.40
C ASN A 288 13.73 -3.89 -24.70
N ASP A 289 14.06 -4.02 -23.43
CA ASP A 289 13.72 -5.20 -22.62
C ASP A 289 12.20 -5.46 -22.59
N ILE A 290 11.41 -4.40 -22.37
CA ILE A 290 9.93 -4.46 -22.40
C ILE A 290 9.44 -4.87 -23.79
N ALA A 291 10.00 -4.28 -24.84
CA ALA A 291 9.63 -4.60 -26.21
C ALA A 291 9.89 -6.09 -26.54
N ILE A 292 11.05 -6.62 -26.15
CA ILE A 292 11.39 -8.04 -26.36
C ILE A 292 10.42 -8.95 -25.58
N VAL A 293 10.13 -8.65 -24.32
CA VAL A 293 9.23 -9.47 -23.50
C VAL A 293 7.78 -9.44 -24.01
N THR A 294 7.34 -8.34 -24.59
CA THR A 294 5.96 -8.18 -25.08
C THR A 294 5.77 -8.50 -26.55
N GLY A 295 6.87 -8.64 -27.30
CA GLY A 295 6.87 -8.77 -28.76
C GLY A 295 6.55 -7.45 -29.46
N ALA A 296 6.69 -6.31 -28.77
CA ALA A 296 6.51 -4.99 -29.35
C ALA A 296 7.71 -4.59 -30.20
N LYS A 297 7.45 -3.72 -31.16
CA LYS A 297 8.50 -2.96 -31.83
C LYS A 297 8.80 -1.70 -30.98
N PHE A 298 10.06 -1.48 -30.64
CA PHE A 298 10.49 -0.29 -29.92
C PHE A 298 10.59 0.90 -30.86
N PHE A 299 9.67 1.85 -30.76
CA PHE A 299 9.68 3.09 -31.54
C PHE A 299 10.65 4.09 -30.94
N THR A 300 11.81 4.26 -31.58
CA THR A 300 12.86 5.18 -31.11
C THR A 300 13.16 6.29 -32.13
N LYS A 301 13.46 7.48 -31.61
CA LYS A 301 13.92 8.60 -32.43
C LYS A 301 15.24 8.33 -33.16
N GLU A 302 16.12 7.54 -32.57
CA GLU A 302 17.43 7.23 -33.17
C GLU A 302 17.33 6.52 -34.53
N LEU A 303 16.29 5.70 -34.70
CA LEU A 303 16.01 5.02 -35.97
C LEU A 303 15.04 5.78 -36.85
N ASN A 304 14.75 7.06 -36.53
CA ASN A 304 13.75 7.89 -37.23
C ASN A 304 12.39 7.21 -37.40
N MET A 305 11.95 6.44 -36.41
CA MET A 305 10.66 5.75 -36.42
C MET A 305 9.58 6.74 -35.99
N GLU A 306 8.63 7.01 -36.85
CA GLU A 306 7.50 7.89 -36.55
C GLU A 306 6.31 7.09 -36.05
N LEU A 307 5.73 7.49 -34.91
CA LEU A 307 4.57 6.84 -34.27
C LEU A 307 3.33 6.81 -35.17
N LYS A 308 3.17 7.80 -36.07
CA LYS A 308 2.06 7.83 -37.04
C LYS A 308 2.06 6.66 -38.02
N ASN A 309 3.20 6.00 -38.19
CA ASN A 309 3.36 4.84 -39.08
C ASN A 309 3.19 3.50 -38.35
N ALA A 310 2.86 3.55 -37.03
CA ALA A 310 2.63 2.33 -36.25
C ALA A 310 1.40 1.57 -36.74
N ASP A 311 1.53 0.24 -36.80
CA ASP A 311 0.43 -0.67 -37.12
C ASP A 311 0.18 -1.65 -35.95
N LEU A 312 -0.95 -2.36 -35.96
CA LEU A 312 -1.29 -3.38 -34.96
C LEU A 312 -0.21 -4.46 -34.83
N THR A 313 0.47 -4.77 -35.92
CA THR A 313 1.58 -5.75 -35.98
C THR A 313 2.86 -5.28 -35.28
N ASP A 314 3.02 -3.98 -35.09
CA ASP A 314 4.15 -3.40 -34.39
C ASP A 314 3.91 -3.32 -32.87
N LEU A 315 2.66 -3.53 -32.42
CA LEU A 315 2.29 -3.50 -31.01
C LEU A 315 2.60 -4.83 -30.33
N GLY A 316 3.15 -4.73 -29.13
CA GLY A 316 3.28 -5.89 -28.26
C GLY A 316 1.95 -6.29 -27.65
N SER A 317 1.97 -7.40 -26.94
CA SER A 317 0.82 -7.88 -26.18
C SER A 317 1.24 -8.69 -24.96
N ALA A 318 0.32 -8.84 -24.02
CA ALA A 318 0.46 -9.67 -22.83
C ALA A 318 -0.88 -10.32 -22.50
N THR A 319 -0.90 -11.31 -21.61
CA THR A 319 -2.17 -11.86 -21.14
C THR A 319 -2.87 -10.90 -20.19
N LYS A 320 -2.11 -10.25 -19.30
CA LYS A 320 -2.63 -9.26 -18.36
C LYS A 320 -1.58 -8.18 -18.08
N VAL A 321 -2.04 -6.95 -17.89
CA VAL A 321 -1.21 -5.86 -17.36
C VAL A 321 -1.91 -5.25 -16.17
N VAL A 322 -1.17 -5.08 -15.07
CA VAL A 322 -1.64 -4.41 -13.85
C VAL A 322 -0.85 -3.13 -13.65
N VAL A 323 -1.54 -1.99 -13.69
CA VAL A 323 -0.92 -0.67 -13.49
C VAL A 323 -1.40 -0.10 -12.16
N LYS A 324 -0.46 0.13 -11.26
CA LYS A 324 -0.66 0.81 -9.96
C LYS A 324 -0.22 2.26 -10.07
N LYS A 325 -0.23 2.97 -8.94
CA LYS A 325 0.21 4.37 -8.85
C LYS A 325 1.68 4.55 -9.27
N ASP A 326 2.55 3.64 -8.84
CA ASP A 326 4.00 3.77 -8.99
C ASP A 326 4.65 2.62 -9.76
N THR A 327 3.91 1.55 -10.08
CA THR A 327 4.43 0.36 -10.76
C THR A 327 3.50 -0.13 -11.86
N THR A 328 4.11 -0.81 -12.85
CA THR A 328 3.39 -1.53 -13.91
C THR A 328 3.95 -2.93 -14.04
N THR A 329 3.09 -3.93 -13.91
CA THR A 329 3.41 -5.36 -14.02
C THR A 329 2.82 -5.91 -15.31
N ILE A 330 3.65 -6.49 -16.16
CA ILE A 330 3.27 -7.16 -17.42
C ILE A 330 3.37 -8.67 -17.22
N ILE A 331 2.28 -9.39 -17.37
CA ILE A 331 2.16 -10.82 -17.07
C ILE A 331 1.91 -11.58 -18.36
N HIS A 332 2.68 -12.64 -18.60
CA HIS A 332 2.68 -13.43 -19.83
C HIS A 332 2.80 -12.55 -21.08
N GLY A 333 3.89 -11.78 -21.15
CA GLY A 333 4.24 -11.08 -22.39
C GLY A 333 4.36 -12.06 -23.56
N LYS A 334 3.87 -11.68 -24.74
CA LYS A 334 3.84 -12.56 -25.92
C LYS A 334 5.05 -12.38 -26.82
N GLY A 335 6.21 -12.01 -26.26
CA GLY A 335 7.49 -12.00 -26.95
C GLY A 335 8.00 -13.40 -27.28
N ASP A 336 8.97 -13.48 -28.18
CA ASP A 336 9.62 -14.75 -28.49
C ASP A 336 10.53 -15.19 -27.34
N SER A 337 10.27 -16.39 -26.80
CA SER A 337 11.06 -16.97 -25.70
C SER A 337 12.55 -17.12 -26.02
N ASN A 338 12.93 -17.30 -27.31
CA ASN A 338 14.33 -17.38 -27.69
C ASN A 338 14.98 -15.99 -27.63
N ALA A 339 14.30 -14.95 -28.12
CA ALA A 339 14.77 -13.56 -28.02
C ALA A 339 14.93 -13.12 -26.57
N ILE A 340 14.02 -13.53 -25.67
CA ILE A 340 14.13 -13.27 -24.23
C ILE A 340 15.38 -13.95 -23.64
N LYS A 341 15.63 -15.23 -23.97
CA LYS A 341 16.82 -15.96 -23.50
C LYS A 341 18.13 -15.37 -24.04
N GLU A 342 18.14 -14.95 -25.28
CA GLU A 342 19.30 -14.26 -25.89
C GLU A 342 19.56 -12.94 -25.14
N ARG A 343 18.51 -12.16 -24.88
CA ARG A 343 18.64 -10.91 -24.13
C ARG A 343 19.17 -11.11 -22.70
N VAL A 344 18.67 -12.11 -22.00
CA VAL A 344 19.19 -12.51 -20.68
C VAL A 344 20.67 -12.87 -20.74
N SER A 345 21.10 -13.60 -21.79
CA SER A 345 22.50 -13.97 -22.00
C SER A 345 23.39 -12.76 -22.29
N GLU A 346 22.90 -11.80 -23.09
CA GLU A 346 23.59 -10.53 -23.35
C GLU A 346 23.82 -9.73 -22.08
N ILE A 347 22.78 -9.57 -21.23
CA ILE A 347 22.89 -8.83 -19.96
C ILE A 347 23.88 -9.55 -19.02
N LYS A 348 23.85 -10.88 -18.93
CA LYS A 348 24.82 -11.65 -18.15
C LYS A 348 26.27 -11.38 -18.61
N ALA A 349 26.49 -11.39 -19.92
CA ALA A 349 27.81 -11.09 -20.46
C ALA A 349 28.26 -9.63 -20.18
N GLN A 350 27.33 -8.68 -20.10
CA GLN A 350 27.61 -7.30 -19.68
C GLN A 350 27.98 -7.22 -18.21
N VAL A 351 27.29 -7.96 -17.32
CA VAL A 351 27.62 -8.05 -15.89
C VAL A 351 29.04 -8.56 -15.65
N GLU A 352 29.45 -9.58 -16.43
CA GLU A 352 30.81 -10.15 -16.31
C GLU A 352 31.91 -9.20 -16.81
N LYS A 353 31.60 -8.36 -17.81
CA LYS A 353 32.58 -7.43 -18.41
C LYS A 353 32.69 -6.11 -17.66
N THR A 354 31.69 -5.72 -16.90
CA THR A 354 31.65 -4.43 -16.25
C THR A 354 32.52 -4.43 -14.97
N THR A 355 33.31 -3.37 -14.79
CA THR A 355 34.16 -3.17 -13.61
C THR A 355 33.57 -2.22 -12.59
N SER A 356 32.48 -1.53 -12.94
CA SER A 356 31.76 -0.59 -12.09
C SER A 356 30.77 -1.35 -11.21
N ASP A 357 30.90 -1.29 -9.90
CA ASP A 357 29.97 -1.92 -8.96
C ASP A 357 28.54 -1.37 -9.09
N TYR A 358 28.43 -0.07 -9.40
CA TYR A 358 27.14 0.57 -9.63
C TYR A 358 26.44 0.03 -10.89
N ASP A 359 27.17 -0.06 -12.01
CA ASP A 359 26.61 -0.57 -13.26
C ASP A 359 26.32 -2.07 -13.14
N LYS A 360 27.18 -2.81 -12.44
CA LYS A 360 26.96 -4.23 -12.14
C LYS A 360 25.67 -4.44 -11.34
N LYS A 361 25.40 -3.60 -10.36
CA LYS A 361 24.15 -3.63 -9.58
C LYS A 361 22.94 -3.39 -10.49
N LYS A 362 22.98 -2.34 -11.31
CA LYS A 362 21.88 -2.04 -12.26
C LYS A 362 21.63 -3.14 -13.28
N LEU A 363 22.68 -3.73 -13.82
CA LEU A 363 22.55 -4.84 -14.75
C LEU A 363 21.95 -6.09 -14.09
N ASN A 364 22.35 -6.37 -12.83
CA ASN A 364 21.76 -7.47 -12.05
C ASN A 364 20.28 -7.22 -11.72
N GLU A 365 19.89 -5.98 -11.41
CA GLU A 365 18.49 -5.61 -11.23
C GLU A 365 17.66 -5.84 -12.51
N ARG A 366 18.19 -5.47 -13.68
CA ARG A 366 17.54 -5.74 -14.98
C ARG A 366 17.46 -7.24 -15.26
N LEU A 367 18.54 -7.97 -15.01
CA LEU A 367 18.60 -9.42 -15.18
C LEU A 367 17.54 -10.13 -14.32
N ALA A 368 17.39 -9.71 -13.06
CA ALA A 368 16.35 -10.23 -12.17
C ALA A 368 14.95 -9.95 -12.73
N LYS A 369 14.68 -8.74 -13.22
CA LYS A 369 13.38 -8.34 -13.76
C LYS A 369 12.96 -9.17 -15.00
N ILE A 370 13.89 -9.52 -15.88
CA ILE A 370 13.59 -10.26 -17.12
C ILE A 370 13.65 -11.78 -16.90
N GLY A 371 14.60 -12.24 -16.07
CA GLY A 371 14.98 -13.65 -16.00
C GLY A 371 14.23 -14.47 -14.95
N SER A 372 13.70 -13.84 -13.89
CA SER A 372 13.04 -14.55 -12.79
C SER A 372 11.54 -14.83 -13.03
N GLY A 373 10.93 -14.15 -13.98
CA GLY A 373 9.50 -14.24 -14.21
C GLY A 373 8.67 -13.60 -13.11
N ILE A 374 7.37 -13.88 -13.13
CA ILE A 374 6.39 -13.41 -12.14
C ILE A 374 5.72 -14.62 -11.52
N ALA A 375 5.69 -14.69 -10.18
CA ALA A 375 4.89 -15.69 -9.49
C ALA A 375 3.44 -15.19 -9.35
N ILE A 376 2.48 -16.01 -9.75
CA ILE A 376 1.05 -15.71 -9.67
C ILE A 376 0.41 -16.69 -8.68
N LEU A 377 -0.09 -16.16 -7.58
CA LEU A 377 -0.92 -16.92 -6.65
C LEU A 377 -2.39 -16.83 -7.11
N LYS A 378 -2.90 -17.86 -7.74
CA LYS A 378 -4.29 -17.97 -8.18
C LYS A 378 -5.14 -18.47 -7.02
N VAL A 379 -5.98 -17.60 -6.48
CA VAL A 379 -6.80 -17.86 -5.29
C VAL A 379 -8.11 -18.51 -5.68
N GLY A 380 -8.35 -19.73 -5.17
CA GLY A 380 -9.62 -20.44 -5.34
C GLY A 380 -10.49 -20.38 -4.09
N ALA A 381 -11.82 -20.29 -4.28
CA ALA A 381 -12.80 -20.34 -3.21
C ALA A 381 -14.17 -20.80 -3.72
N ALA A 382 -15.08 -21.17 -2.80
CA ALA A 382 -16.41 -21.64 -3.15
C ALA A 382 -17.38 -20.50 -3.49
N THR A 383 -17.15 -19.31 -2.94
CA THR A 383 -17.98 -18.12 -3.16
C THR A 383 -17.13 -16.89 -3.49
N GLU A 384 -17.72 -15.92 -4.18
CA GLU A 384 -17.03 -14.67 -4.53
C GLU A 384 -16.60 -13.87 -3.28
N SER A 385 -17.44 -13.87 -2.24
CA SER A 385 -17.12 -13.19 -0.97
C SER A 385 -15.92 -13.83 -0.26
N GLU A 386 -15.87 -15.18 -0.23
CA GLU A 386 -14.73 -15.93 0.33
C GLU A 386 -13.46 -15.69 -0.50
N MET A 387 -13.58 -15.65 -1.82
CA MET A 387 -12.45 -15.40 -2.72
C MET A 387 -11.85 -14.02 -2.48
N LYS A 388 -12.69 -12.98 -2.38
CA LYS A 388 -12.24 -11.62 -2.08
C LYS A 388 -11.55 -11.52 -0.73
N GLU A 389 -12.10 -12.14 0.30
CA GLU A 389 -11.50 -12.19 1.64
C GLU A 389 -10.14 -12.92 1.63
N LYS A 390 -10.08 -14.11 1.02
CA LYS A 390 -8.83 -14.86 0.85
C LYS A 390 -7.77 -14.08 0.09
N LYS A 391 -8.16 -13.40 -1.00
CA LYS A 391 -7.25 -12.59 -1.82
C LYS A 391 -6.63 -11.45 -1.03
N LEU A 392 -7.45 -10.69 -0.29
CA LEU A 392 -6.95 -9.61 0.58
C LEU A 392 -5.99 -10.15 1.64
N ARG A 393 -6.33 -11.25 2.29
CA ARG A 393 -5.47 -11.88 3.31
C ARG A 393 -4.14 -12.37 2.75
N ILE A 394 -4.11 -12.88 1.52
CA ILE A 394 -2.88 -13.28 0.84
C ILE A 394 -2.05 -12.05 0.43
N GLU A 395 -2.70 -10.99 -0.06
CA GLU A 395 -2.05 -9.71 -0.39
C GLU A 395 -1.36 -9.12 0.85
N ASP A 396 -2.05 -9.10 2.01
CA ASP A 396 -1.48 -8.65 3.29
C ASP A 396 -0.29 -9.52 3.73
N ALA A 397 -0.45 -10.85 3.67
CA ALA A 397 0.62 -11.77 4.04
C ALA A 397 1.85 -11.63 3.14
N LEU A 398 1.65 -11.40 1.85
CA LEU A 398 2.73 -11.14 0.89
C LEU A 398 3.48 -9.84 1.23
N ASN A 399 2.74 -8.77 1.53
CA ASN A 399 3.31 -7.47 1.88
C ASN A 399 4.07 -7.54 3.21
N ALA A 400 3.48 -8.15 4.23
CA ALA A 400 4.13 -8.40 5.53
C ALA A 400 5.42 -9.22 5.36
N THR A 401 5.40 -10.24 4.50
CA THR A 401 6.58 -11.07 4.21
C THR A 401 7.67 -10.29 3.50
N LYS A 402 7.34 -9.47 2.49
CA LYS A 402 8.28 -8.57 1.84
C LYS A 402 8.89 -7.56 2.82
N ALA A 403 8.06 -7.01 3.71
CA ALA A 403 8.52 -6.10 4.77
C ALA A 403 9.50 -6.80 5.74
N ALA A 404 9.21 -8.05 6.13
CA ALA A 404 10.07 -8.86 6.99
C ALA A 404 11.39 -9.23 6.32
N VAL A 405 11.38 -9.58 5.04
CA VAL A 405 12.62 -9.85 4.27
C VAL A 405 13.47 -8.59 4.13
N SER A 406 12.84 -7.41 4.04
CA SER A 406 13.51 -6.12 3.87
C SER A 406 14.22 -5.63 5.14
N GLU A 407 13.57 -5.67 6.30
CA GLU A 407 14.07 -5.09 7.56
C GLU A 407 14.09 -6.08 8.73
N GLY A 408 13.81 -7.36 8.50
CA GLY A 408 13.76 -8.38 9.53
C GLY A 408 12.45 -8.39 10.32
N ILE A 409 12.46 -9.16 11.41
CA ILE A 409 11.33 -9.38 12.31
C ILE A 409 11.69 -9.02 13.75
N ILE A 410 10.69 -8.64 14.53
CA ILE A 410 10.75 -8.37 15.96
C ILE A 410 9.72 -9.22 16.71
N MET A 411 9.79 -9.24 18.03
CA MET A 411 8.73 -9.82 18.86
C MET A 411 7.38 -9.18 18.55
N GLY A 412 6.39 -10.01 18.23
CA GLY A 412 5.08 -9.55 17.77
C GLY A 412 4.12 -9.16 18.89
N GLY A 413 2.90 -8.81 18.47
CA GLY A 413 1.80 -8.51 19.40
C GLY A 413 2.02 -7.29 20.29
N GLY A 414 2.88 -6.34 19.86
CA GLY A 414 3.22 -5.13 20.61
C GLY A 414 4.29 -5.34 21.71
N ALA A 415 4.84 -6.54 21.87
CA ALA A 415 5.84 -6.84 22.90
C ALA A 415 7.18 -6.11 22.66
N ALA A 416 7.62 -5.96 21.40
CA ALA A 416 8.81 -5.18 21.07
C ALA A 416 8.69 -3.72 21.47
N LEU A 417 7.51 -3.11 21.26
CA LEU A 417 7.22 -1.73 21.69
C LEU A 417 7.19 -1.61 23.22
N ALA A 418 6.60 -2.59 23.92
CA ALA A 418 6.62 -2.63 25.39
C ALA A 418 8.04 -2.76 25.95
N LYS A 419 8.91 -3.55 25.30
CA LYS A 419 10.33 -3.63 25.65
C LYS A 419 11.03 -2.29 25.48
N ILE A 420 10.82 -1.60 24.35
CA ILE A 420 11.39 -0.26 24.12
C ILE A 420 10.91 0.72 25.18
N TYR A 421 9.64 0.72 25.52
CA TYR A 421 9.10 1.54 26.62
C TYR A 421 9.86 1.28 27.92
N ARG A 422 9.96 0.02 28.35
CA ARG A 422 10.64 -0.37 29.59
C ARG A 422 12.09 0.10 29.65
N GLU A 423 12.83 -0.04 28.56
CA GLU A 423 14.27 0.21 28.52
C GLU A 423 14.61 1.69 28.26
N ASN A 424 13.75 2.44 27.57
CA ASN A 424 14.15 3.75 27.06
C ASN A 424 13.33 4.93 27.58
N LYS A 425 12.16 4.73 28.20
CA LYS A 425 11.33 5.83 28.72
C LYS A 425 12.08 6.77 29.66
N GLU A 426 12.88 6.22 30.56
CA GLU A 426 13.64 7.00 31.55
C GLU A 426 15.00 7.49 31.03
N SER A 427 15.45 7.00 29.87
CA SER A 427 16.74 7.36 29.26
C SER A 427 16.64 8.61 28.38
N LEU A 428 15.51 8.82 27.70
CA LEU A 428 15.30 9.98 26.83
C LEU A 428 14.70 11.13 27.65
N LYS A 429 15.58 12.03 28.12
CA LYS A 429 15.21 13.21 28.92
C LYS A 429 15.52 14.50 28.18
N ASP A 430 14.70 15.50 28.39
CA ASP A 430 14.88 16.86 27.89
C ASP A 430 14.64 17.87 29.00
N ASP A 431 15.44 18.93 29.04
CA ASP A 431 15.33 19.99 30.07
C ASP A 431 14.08 20.84 29.88
N ASN A 432 13.55 20.91 28.64
CA ASN A 432 12.29 21.58 28.34
C ASN A 432 11.11 20.68 28.72
N VAL A 433 10.32 21.13 29.68
CA VAL A 433 9.17 20.39 30.24
C VAL A 433 8.16 20.00 29.15
N ASP A 434 7.93 20.85 28.14
CA ASP A 434 6.95 20.57 27.09
C ASP A 434 7.50 19.60 26.04
N ILE A 435 8.81 19.65 25.76
CA ILE A 435 9.47 18.61 24.95
C ILE A 435 9.39 17.27 25.66
N GLN A 436 9.69 17.24 26.98
CA GLN A 436 9.57 16.01 27.77
C GLN A 436 8.13 15.44 27.78
N ARG A 437 7.12 16.31 27.84
CA ARG A 437 5.71 15.89 27.73
C ARG A 437 5.43 15.25 26.37
N GLY A 438 5.97 15.82 25.28
CA GLY A 438 5.87 15.26 23.92
C GLY A 438 6.50 13.88 23.82
N ILE A 439 7.69 13.69 24.41
CA ILE A 439 8.35 12.39 24.49
C ILE A 439 7.45 11.38 25.22
N ASN A 440 6.93 11.75 26.37
CA ASN A 440 6.06 10.88 27.16
C ASN A 440 4.77 10.51 26.44
N CYS A 441 4.16 11.43 25.66
CA CYS A 441 2.96 11.16 24.88
C CYS A 441 3.14 9.96 23.94
N VAL A 442 4.28 9.87 23.26
CA VAL A 442 4.56 8.77 22.33
C VAL A 442 4.90 7.49 23.08
N PHE A 443 5.74 7.58 24.13
CA PHE A 443 6.07 6.39 24.93
C PHE A 443 4.83 5.74 25.55
N GLU A 444 3.89 6.51 26.11
CA GLU A 444 2.64 5.93 26.63
C GLU A 444 1.78 5.32 25.52
N ALA A 445 1.75 5.94 24.34
CA ALA A 445 0.96 5.47 23.22
C ALA A 445 1.44 4.14 22.65
N ILE A 446 2.75 3.85 22.65
CA ILE A 446 3.28 2.59 22.07
C ILE A 446 2.90 1.33 22.86
N LEU A 447 2.31 1.48 24.05
CA LEU A 447 1.75 0.36 24.80
C LEU A 447 0.33 -0.03 24.34
N LEU A 448 -0.37 0.88 23.64
CA LEU A 448 -1.78 0.68 23.25
C LEU A 448 -2.01 -0.47 22.25
N PRO A 449 -1.12 -0.78 21.30
CA PRO A 449 -1.30 -1.95 20.44
C PRO A 449 -1.41 -3.25 21.25
N LEU A 450 -0.52 -3.50 22.20
CA LEU A 450 -0.60 -4.66 23.10
C LEU A 450 -1.87 -4.65 23.95
N HIS A 451 -2.22 -3.50 24.52
CA HIS A 451 -3.45 -3.31 25.27
C HIS A 451 -4.68 -3.70 24.44
N GLN A 452 -4.79 -3.16 23.23
CA GLN A 452 -5.93 -3.41 22.35
C GLN A 452 -6.02 -4.87 21.88
N ILE A 453 -4.87 -5.51 21.59
CA ILE A 453 -4.82 -6.94 21.26
C ILE A 453 -5.36 -7.78 22.41
N ALA A 454 -5.01 -7.43 23.65
CA ALA A 454 -5.49 -8.14 24.84
C ALA A 454 -7.01 -7.94 25.03
N GLU A 455 -7.52 -6.71 24.90
CA GLU A 455 -8.95 -6.40 24.96
C GLU A 455 -9.76 -7.17 23.90
N ASN A 456 -9.29 -7.19 22.65
CA ASN A 456 -9.94 -7.93 21.58
C ASN A 456 -9.93 -9.45 21.83
N ALA A 457 -8.95 -9.93 22.58
CA ALA A 457 -8.86 -11.33 22.99
C ALA A 457 -9.70 -11.68 24.24
N GLY A 458 -10.33 -10.69 24.89
CA GLY A 458 -11.19 -10.86 26.07
C GLY A 458 -10.42 -10.85 27.39
N PHE A 459 -9.24 -10.23 27.43
CA PHE A 459 -8.40 -10.04 28.62
C PHE A 459 -8.34 -8.56 28.99
N ASP A 460 -8.07 -8.26 30.27
CA ASP A 460 -7.81 -6.90 30.72
C ASP A 460 -6.48 -6.39 30.14
N GLY A 461 -6.55 -5.42 29.24
CA GLY A 461 -5.39 -4.85 28.54
C GLY A 461 -4.38 -4.23 29.50
N ASN A 462 -4.83 -3.56 30.56
CA ASN A 462 -3.93 -2.95 31.55
C ASN A 462 -3.15 -4.01 32.34
N GLU A 463 -3.81 -5.11 32.73
CA GLU A 463 -3.16 -6.22 33.40
C GLU A 463 -2.12 -6.90 32.51
N VAL A 464 -2.44 -7.11 31.22
CA VAL A 464 -1.52 -7.70 30.26
C VAL A 464 -0.31 -6.80 30.02
N VAL A 465 -0.51 -5.50 29.81
CA VAL A 465 0.59 -4.53 29.66
C VAL A 465 1.49 -4.54 30.90
N LYS A 466 0.91 -4.50 32.10
CA LYS A 466 1.69 -4.55 33.35
C LYS A 466 2.52 -5.83 33.47
N LYS A 467 1.96 -6.98 33.12
CA LYS A 467 2.68 -8.28 33.10
C LYS A 467 3.80 -8.26 32.07
N GLN A 468 3.54 -7.70 30.87
CA GLN A 468 4.54 -7.61 29.80
C GLN A 468 5.74 -6.74 30.21
N LEU A 469 5.48 -5.60 30.85
CA LEU A 469 6.54 -4.71 31.35
C LEU A 469 7.39 -5.36 32.47
N ALA A 470 6.85 -6.32 33.20
CA ALA A 470 7.54 -7.08 34.24
C ALA A 470 8.17 -8.38 33.72
N SER A 471 7.92 -8.78 32.47
CA SER A 471 8.39 -10.05 31.92
C SER A 471 9.87 -10.01 31.55
N GLN A 472 10.49 -11.21 31.43
CA GLN A 472 11.85 -11.37 30.92
C GLN A 472 11.89 -11.10 29.42
N ASP A 473 13.06 -10.80 28.89
CA ASP A 473 13.26 -10.64 27.46
C ASP A 473 12.92 -11.91 26.69
N GLY A 474 12.27 -11.77 25.54
CA GLY A 474 11.78 -12.88 24.73
C GLY A 474 10.37 -13.36 25.13
N ILE A 475 9.96 -13.20 26.39
CA ILE A 475 8.65 -13.65 26.88
C ILE A 475 7.58 -12.57 26.66
N GLY A 476 6.47 -12.97 26.05
CA GLY A 476 5.34 -12.06 25.84
C GLY A 476 3.99 -12.77 25.80
N PHE A 477 2.94 -11.97 25.64
CA PHE A 477 1.57 -12.44 25.71
C PHE A 477 1.10 -13.01 24.36
N ASP A 478 0.78 -14.30 24.35
CA ASP A 478 0.06 -14.98 23.27
C ASP A 478 -1.44 -14.75 23.45
N ALA A 479 -2.00 -13.79 22.72
CA ALA A 479 -3.41 -13.44 22.79
C ALA A 479 -4.35 -14.56 22.25
N LYS A 480 -3.85 -15.44 21.37
CA LYS A 480 -4.63 -16.56 20.86
C LYS A 480 -4.94 -17.58 21.95
N ASN A 481 -3.94 -17.92 22.77
CA ASN A 481 -4.02 -18.96 23.81
C ASN A 481 -4.15 -18.40 25.23
N GLY A 482 -3.99 -17.08 25.44
CA GLY A 482 -4.09 -16.42 26.75
C GLY A 482 -2.94 -16.78 27.70
N LYS A 483 -1.73 -16.99 27.19
CA LYS A 483 -0.55 -17.42 27.94
C LYS A 483 0.66 -16.54 27.63
N CYS A 484 1.59 -16.46 28.58
CA CYS A 484 2.91 -15.90 28.32
C CYS A 484 3.84 -17.00 27.80
N VAL A 485 4.48 -16.75 26.67
CA VAL A 485 5.34 -17.71 25.96
C VAL A 485 6.59 -16.99 25.42
N ASP A 486 7.62 -17.75 25.04
CA ASP A 486 8.67 -17.18 24.17
C ASP A 486 8.05 -16.87 22.81
N LEU A 487 8.06 -15.57 22.43
CA LEU A 487 7.36 -15.10 21.24
C LEU A 487 8.04 -15.54 19.95
N ILE A 488 9.38 -15.50 19.92
CA ILE A 488 10.16 -15.89 18.74
C ILE A 488 10.06 -17.41 18.50
N GLU A 489 10.24 -18.20 19.55
CA GLU A 489 10.13 -19.66 19.43
C GLU A 489 8.71 -20.12 19.04
N ASN A 490 7.69 -19.41 19.51
CA ASN A 490 6.29 -19.69 19.17
C ASN A 490 5.84 -18.95 17.90
N SER A 491 6.77 -18.34 17.19
CA SER A 491 6.52 -17.67 15.91
C SER A 491 5.55 -16.47 15.99
N ILE A 492 5.43 -15.84 17.16
CA ILE A 492 4.64 -14.62 17.34
C ILE A 492 5.56 -13.42 17.07
N VAL A 493 5.64 -13.03 15.81
CA VAL A 493 6.56 -12.02 15.31
C VAL A 493 5.84 -11.00 14.44
N ASP A 494 6.35 -9.78 14.41
CA ASP A 494 5.89 -8.72 13.52
C ASP A 494 7.04 -8.28 12.60
N PRO A 495 6.77 -7.90 11.33
CA PRO A 495 7.79 -7.31 10.48
C PRO A 495 8.26 -5.97 11.06
N THR A 496 9.57 -5.79 11.21
CA THR A 496 10.17 -4.58 11.78
C THR A 496 9.73 -3.32 11.04
N LYS A 497 9.75 -3.38 9.70
CA LYS A 497 9.34 -2.28 8.83
C LYS A 497 7.90 -1.83 9.12
N VAL A 498 6.98 -2.76 9.29
CA VAL A 498 5.56 -2.50 9.55
C VAL A 498 5.40 -1.71 10.86
N THR A 499 5.93 -2.23 11.96
CA THR A 499 5.82 -1.59 13.28
C THR A 499 6.53 -0.24 13.32
N ARG A 500 7.68 -0.13 12.67
CA ARG A 500 8.46 1.10 12.59
C ARG A 500 7.72 2.22 11.87
N TYR A 501 7.16 1.93 10.70
CA TYR A 501 6.40 2.92 9.94
C TYR A 501 5.04 3.22 10.57
N ALA A 502 4.41 2.28 11.28
CA ALA A 502 3.22 2.56 12.06
C ALA A 502 3.49 3.65 13.12
N VAL A 503 4.60 3.55 13.87
CA VAL A 503 5.01 4.56 14.86
C VAL A 503 5.33 5.90 14.19
N LEU A 504 6.14 5.90 13.13
CA LEU A 504 6.58 7.12 12.44
C LEU A 504 5.41 7.88 11.81
N ASN A 505 4.52 7.19 11.08
CA ASN A 505 3.39 7.82 10.41
C ASN A 505 2.34 8.31 11.40
N ALA A 506 2.03 7.52 12.44
CA ALA A 506 1.14 7.92 13.51
C ALA A 506 1.64 9.20 14.21
N THR A 507 2.93 9.23 14.59
CA THR A 507 3.53 10.38 15.25
C THR A 507 3.59 11.60 14.33
N SER A 508 3.93 11.42 13.05
CA SER A 508 4.00 12.52 12.07
C SER A 508 2.67 13.26 11.97
N ILE A 509 1.57 12.56 11.79
CA ILE A 509 0.24 13.18 11.65
C ILE A 509 -0.26 13.69 13.00
N ALA A 510 -0.07 12.95 14.10
CA ALA A 510 -0.47 13.38 15.42
C ALA A 510 0.27 14.66 15.87
N SER A 511 1.55 14.80 15.55
CA SER A 511 2.35 16.00 15.83
C SER A 511 1.84 17.25 15.09
N LEU A 512 1.33 17.08 13.88
CA LEU A 512 0.66 18.15 13.13
C LEU A 512 -0.72 18.48 13.75
N PHE A 513 -1.46 17.44 14.14
CA PHE A 513 -2.77 17.60 14.77
C PHE A 513 -2.69 18.43 16.06
N VAL A 514 -1.74 18.16 16.95
CA VAL A 514 -1.61 18.89 18.24
C VAL A 514 -1.24 20.36 18.06
N THR A 515 -0.63 20.73 16.92
CA THR A 515 -0.33 22.15 16.58
C THR A 515 -1.51 22.88 15.95
N THR A 516 -2.64 22.21 15.71
CA THR A 516 -3.81 22.81 15.06
C THR A 516 -4.51 23.79 16.02
N GLU A 517 -4.69 25.05 15.58
CA GLU A 517 -5.39 26.09 16.34
C GLU A 517 -6.72 26.50 15.71
N ALA A 518 -6.88 26.33 14.40
CA ALA A 518 -8.10 26.66 13.69
C ALA A 518 -8.44 25.62 12.62
N GLY A 519 -9.72 25.35 12.45
CA GLY A 519 -10.26 24.54 11.37
C GLY A 519 -11.19 25.39 10.48
N VAL A 520 -11.11 25.18 9.17
CA VAL A 520 -11.91 25.94 8.19
C VAL A 520 -12.66 24.96 7.30
N VAL A 521 -13.98 25.03 7.31
CA VAL A 521 -14.84 24.19 6.48
C VAL A 521 -15.76 25.02 5.59
N THR A 522 -16.21 24.46 4.48
CA THR A 522 -17.21 25.10 3.63
C THR A 522 -18.59 24.97 4.26
N LYS A 523 -19.31 26.10 4.40
CA LYS A 523 -20.71 26.12 4.90
C LYS A 523 -21.61 25.50 3.83
N GLU A 524 -22.48 24.58 4.25
CA GLU A 524 -23.55 24.10 3.38
C GLU A 524 -24.60 25.18 3.21
N GLU A 525 -24.93 25.49 1.96
CA GLU A 525 -26.08 26.33 1.68
C GLU A 525 -27.34 25.45 1.59
N PRO A 526 -28.51 25.96 2.01
CA PRO A 526 -29.77 25.20 1.92
C PRO A 526 -30.09 24.72 0.49
N THR A 527 -29.59 25.44 -0.52
CA THR A 527 -29.68 25.08 -1.94
C THR A 527 -28.87 23.84 -2.31
N ASP A 528 -27.76 23.56 -1.63
CA ASP A 528 -26.94 22.38 -1.90
C ASP A 528 -27.64 21.10 -1.38
N LYS A 529 -28.35 21.19 -0.25
CA LYS A 529 -29.19 20.08 0.26
C LYS A 529 -30.35 19.78 -0.67
N LEU A 530 -30.95 20.80 -1.28
CA LEU A 530 -32.04 20.64 -2.24
C LEU A 530 -31.53 20.07 -3.58
N ALA A 531 -30.35 20.50 -4.04
CA ALA A 531 -29.71 19.99 -5.26
C ALA A 531 -29.27 18.53 -5.11
N ASN A 532 -28.71 18.15 -3.94
CA ASN A 532 -28.34 16.77 -3.62
C ASN A 532 -29.59 15.87 -3.45
N ALA A 533 -30.65 16.37 -2.83
CA ALA A 533 -31.93 15.66 -2.74
C ALA A 533 -32.58 15.49 -4.13
N LEU A 534 -32.52 16.50 -4.99
CA LEU A 534 -33.02 16.42 -6.37
C LEU A 534 -32.20 15.49 -7.26
N SER A 535 -30.88 15.45 -7.09
CA SER A 535 -30.00 14.54 -7.83
C SER A 535 -30.21 13.08 -7.40
N SER A 536 -30.44 12.81 -6.11
CA SER A 536 -30.79 11.48 -5.61
C SER A 536 -32.16 11.02 -6.08
N MET A 537 -33.12 11.93 -6.19
CA MET A 537 -34.46 11.64 -6.75
C MET A 537 -34.43 11.41 -8.28
N SER A 538 -33.55 12.08 -9.01
CA SER A 538 -33.37 11.88 -10.45
C SER A 538 -32.63 10.58 -10.80
N ALA A 539 -31.76 10.10 -9.92
CA ALA A 539 -31.09 8.81 -10.08
C ALA A 539 -32.03 7.61 -9.78
N GLY A 540 -33.08 7.81 -8.96
CA GLY A 540 -34.09 6.79 -8.67
C GLY A 540 -35.23 6.68 -9.68
N GLY A 541 -35.31 7.58 -10.67
CA GLY A 541 -36.42 7.69 -11.61
C GLY A 541 -36.26 7.01 -12.98
N GLN A 542 -35.15 6.32 -13.26
CA GLN A 542 -34.91 5.63 -14.54
C GLN A 542 -35.00 4.11 -14.47
N GLY A 543 -35.92 3.60 -13.68
CA GLY A 543 -36.15 2.16 -13.52
C GLY A 543 -37.59 1.74 -13.60
N MET A 544 -38.38 2.33 -14.55
CA MET A 544 -39.69 1.80 -14.93
C MET A 544 -40.02 2.26 -16.36
N TYR A 545 -39.59 1.48 -17.32
CA TYR A 545 -40.33 1.18 -18.57
C TYR A 545 -39.60 0.03 -19.26
#